data_353ea4edd38c45e3f4c81558baa78550
#
_entry.id   353ea4edd38c45e3f4c81558baa78550
#
_cell.length_a   1.000
_cell.length_b   1.000
_cell.length_c   1.000
_cell.angle_alpha   90.00
_cell.angle_beta   90.00
_cell.angle_gamma   90.00
#
_symmetry.space_group_name_H-M   'P 1'
#
loop_
_entity.id
_entity.type
_entity.pdbx_description
1 polymer ?
#
loop_
_entity_poly.entity_id
_entity_poly.type
_entity_poly.pdbx_seq_one_letter_code
_entity_poly.pdbx_strand_id
1 'polypeptide(L)'
;PIGGQTLKKRLCDMDYVVKHRSDQCCVTINYPAALSGRYDIVESECRAMHTEFDAALHIIDIVPATLFSAKELIAVGQAIAAGGGYHLKVNPGYGLGSTFEELSLLKRVFGEQFILDPSGGIRELKDVAEYVRRGFTVIHSQKTFPFIEEFRILKERGGHLNV
;
A
#
# COMPACT_ATOMS: atom_id res chain seq x y z
N PRO A 1 6.99 -6.33 -8.71
CA PRO A 1 5.66 -6.16 -8.11
C PRO A 1 5.04 -7.45 -7.56
N ILE A 2 5.69 -8.60 -7.71
CA ILE A 2 5.18 -9.91 -7.23
C ILE A 2 5.91 -10.45 -6.00
N GLY A 3 6.74 -9.64 -5.32
CA GLY A 3 7.39 -9.99 -4.06
C GLY A 3 8.39 -11.16 -4.09
N GLY A 4 8.65 -11.74 -5.26
CA GLY A 4 9.56 -12.88 -5.43
C GLY A 4 11.03 -12.51 -5.69
N GLN A 5 11.36 -11.23 -5.62
CA GLN A 5 12.75 -10.77 -5.80
C GLN A 5 13.55 -10.99 -4.51
N THR A 6 14.86 -11.20 -4.67
CA THR A 6 15.77 -11.20 -3.52
C THR A 6 15.88 -9.80 -2.91
N LEU A 7 16.19 -9.72 -1.62
CA LEU A 7 16.45 -8.45 -0.94
C LEU A 7 17.50 -7.62 -1.69
N LYS A 8 18.62 -8.24 -2.09
CA LYS A 8 19.68 -7.57 -2.85
C LYS A 8 19.15 -6.88 -4.11
N LYS A 9 18.24 -7.54 -4.85
CA LYS A 9 17.66 -6.94 -6.06
C LYS A 9 16.76 -5.76 -5.72
N ARG A 10 15.96 -5.85 -4.67
CA ARG A 10 15.10 -4.74 -4.22
C ARG A 10 15.92 -3.52 -3.79
N LEU A 11 16.98 -3.73 -2.98
CA LEU A 11 17.87 -2.64 -2.58
C LEU A 11 18.53 -1.97 -3.80
N CYS A 12 18.95 -2.76 -4.78
CA CYS A 12 19.51 -2.24 -6.04
C CYS A 12 18.48 -1.40 -6.82
N ASP A 13 17.21 -1.85 -6.89
CA ASP A 13 16.15 -1.11 -7.56
C ASP A 13 15.82 0.20 -6.82
N MET A 14 15.83 0.19 -5.49
CA MET A 14 15.61 1.39 -4.67
C MET A 14 16.75 2.41 -4.83
N ASP A 15 18.01 1.95 -4.86
CA ASP A 15 19.16 2.80 -5.14
C ASP A 15 19.05 3.46 -6.54
N TYR A 16 18.57 2.71 -7.54
CA TYR A 16 18.28 3.27 -8.86
C TYR A 16 17.20 4.36 -8.80
N VAL A 17 16.13 4.15 -8.03
CA VAL A 17 15.03 5.10 -7.83
C VAL A 17 15.53 6.40 -7.18
N VAL A 18 16.37 6.30 -6.14
CA VAL A 18 17.02 7.47 -5.50
C VAL A 18 17.88 8.25 -6.49
N LYS A 19 18.73 7.54 -7.25
CA LYS A 19 19.60 8.16 -8.26
C LYS A 19 18.83 8.91 -9.35
N HIS A 20 17.58 8.50 -9.62
CA HIS A 20 16.70 9.17 -10.58
C HIS A 20 15.73 10.16 -9.94
N ARG A 21 15.98 10.56 -8.67
CA ARG A 21 15.28 11.63 -7.95
C ARG A 21 13.77 11.40 -7.84
N SER A 22 13.35 10.16 -7.63
CA SER A 22 11.98 9.87 -7.25
C SER A 22 11.81 10.06 -5.75
N ASP A 23 10.69 10.61 -5.34
CA ASP A 23 10.37 10.84 -3.92
C ASP A 23 9.73 9.62 -3.25
N GLN A 24 9.24 8.66 -4.04
CA GLN A 24 8.50 7.51 -3.55
C GLN A 24 8.90 6.22 -4.26
N CYS A 25 8.81 5.10 -3.53
CA CYS A 25 8.99 3.76 -4.06
C CYS A 25 7.96 2.79 -3.49
N CYS A 26 7.20 2.13 -4.37
CA CYS A 26 6.31 1.04 -3.98
C CYS A 26 7.06 -0.29 -4.07
N VAL A 27 7.16 -1.00 -2.96
CA VAL A 27 7.88 -2.28 -2.86
C VAL A 27 6.95 -3.37 -2.35
N THR A 28 6.80 -4.46 -3.10
CA THR A 28 6.04 -5.61 -2.61
C THR A 28 6.86 -6.37 -1.59
N ILE A 29 6.28 -6.64 -0.42
CA ILE A 29 6.91 -7.47 0.61
C ILE A 29 7.27 -8.86 0.07
N ASN A 30 8.09 -9.60 0.81
CA ASN A 30 8.34 -11.02 0.52
C ASN A 30 7.12 -11.86 0.94
N TYR A 31 6.04 -11.80 0.15
CA TYR A 31 4.84 -12.56 0.48
C TYR A 31 5.00 -14.08 0.38
N PRO A 32 5.88 -14.67 -0.45
CA PRO A 32 6.18 -16.10 -0.35
C PRO A 32 6.69 -16.51 1.04
N ALA A 33 7.57 -15.70 1.63
CA ALA A 33 8.01 -15.93 3.01
C ALA A 33 6.84 -15.76 4.00
N ALA A 34 6.03 -14.72 3.84
CA ALA A 34 4.85 -14.48 4.68
C ALA A 34 3.84 -15.64 4.61
N LEU A 35 3.52 -16.15 3.41
CA LEU A 35 2.65 -17.31 3.21
C LEU A 35 3.20 -18.61 3.83
N SER A 36 4.53 -18.68 3.99
CA SER A 36 5.21 -19.80 4.68
C SER A 36 5.34 -19.56 6.20
N GLY A 37 4.71 -18.54 6.75
CA GLY A 37 4.79 -18.18 8.17
C GLY A 37 6.15 -17.59 8.61
N ARG A 38 7.04 -17.26 7.66
CA ARG A 38 8.37 -16.69 7.93
C ARG A 38 8.28 -15.16 8.04
N TYR A 39 7.56 -14.68 9.05
CA TYR A 39 7.40 -13.24 9.33
C TYR A 39 8.71 -12.59 9.74
N ASP A 40 9.66 -13.36 10.30
CA ASP A 40 11.03 -12.94 10.59
C ASP A 40 11.78 -12.44 9.35
N ILE A 41 11.56 -13.11 8.20
CA ILE A 41 12.14 -12.68 6.91
C ILE A 41 11.48 -11.38 6.45
N VAL A 42 10.15 -11.26 6.55
CA VAL A 42 9.44 -10.03 6.18
C VAL A 42 9.96 -8.85 7.00
N GLU A 43 10.04 -9.01 8.33
CA GLU A 43 10.57 -7.96 9.23
C GLU A 43 12.01 -7.57 8.86
N SER A 44 12.91 -8.55 8.70
CA SER A 44 14.31 -8.28 8.42
C SER A 44 14.53 -7.59 7.08
N GLU A 45 13.77 -7.96 6.04
CA GLU A 45 13.85 -7.33 4.73
C GLU A 45 13.24 -5.92 4.73
N CYS A 46 12.09 -5.69 5.39
CA CYS A 46 11.54 -4.36 5.60
C CYS A 46 12.54 -3.48 6.37
N ARG A 47 13.11 -3.99 7.46
CA ARG A 47 14.12 -3.27 8.26
C ARG A 47 15.31 -2.85 7.41
N ALA A 48 15.82 -3.72 6.56
CA ALA A 48 16.94 -3.39 5.68
C ALA A 48 16.58 -2.26 4.71
N MET A 49 15.41 -2.32 4.07
CA MET A 49 14.94 -1.29 3.13
C MET A 49 14.71 0.06 3.82
N HIS A 50 13.96 0.07 4.92
CA HIS A 50 13.64 1.29 5.66
C HIS A 50 14.87 1.93 6.31
N THR A 51 15.78 1.14 6.88
CA THR A 51 17.03 1.67 7.47
C THR A 51 17.91 2.35 6.42
N GLU A 52 17.97 1.79 5.20
CA GLU A 52 18.85 2.29 4.15
C GLU A 52 18.24 3.49 3.40
N PHE A 53 16.92 3.52 3.20
CA PHE A 53 16.32 4.44 2.24
C PHE A 53 15.29 5.43 2.79
N ASP A 54 14.75 5.31 4.01
CA ASP A 54 13.73 6.24 4.53
C ASP A 54 14.16 7.72 4.54
N ALA A 55 15.45 7.97 4.65
CA ALA A 55 15.96 9.34 4.58
C ALA A 55 15.88 9.96 3.17
N ALA A 56 15.75 9.14 2.13
CA ALA A 56 15.77 9.55 0.73
C ALA A 56 14.48 9.23 -0.03
N LEU A 57 13.69 8.27 0.45
CA LEU A 57 12.48 7.78 -0.22
C LEU A 57 11.33 7.61 0.76
N HIS A 58 10.14 7.99 0.35
CA HIS A 58 8.91 7.53 0.98
C HIS A 58 8.60 6.10 0.50
N ILE A 59 8.84 5.12 1.36
CA ILE A 59 8.64 3.70 1.03
C ILE A 59 7.19 3.31 1.28
N ILE A 60 6.57 2.68 0.29
CA ILE A 60 5.21 2.15 0.36
C ILE A 60 5.28 0.63 0.26
N ASP A 61 5.02 -0.07 1.35
CA ASP A 61 5.00 -1.53 1.39
C ASP A 61 3.71 -2.06 0.79
N ILE A 62 3.82 -2.85 -0.28
CA ILE A 62 2.65 -3.47 -0.90
C ILE A 62 2.39 -4.82 -0.26
N VAL A 63 1.19 -4.98 0.29
CA VAL A 63 0.73 -6.21 0.93
C VAL A 63 -0.40 -6.82 0.09
N PRO A 64 -0.24 -8.04 -0.46
CA PRO A 64 -1.34 -8.73 -1.14
C PRO A 64 -2.32 -9.33 -0.12
N ALA A 65 -3.10 -8.46 0.55
CA ALA A 65 -3.91 -8.79 1.71
C ALA A 65 -4.89 -9.94 1.48
N THR A 66 -5.48 -10.02 0.28
CA THR A 66 -6.42 -11.09 -0.10
C THR A 66 -5.81 -12.49 -0.12
N LEU A 67 -4.48 -12.63 -0.03
CA LEU A 67 -3.82 -13.94 0.05
C LEU A 67 -3.72 -14.47 1.49
N PHE A 68 -4.08 -13.66 2.48
CA PHE A 68 -3.89 -13.96 3.89
C PHE A 68 -5.23 -14.08 4.62
N SER A 69 -5.33 -15.01 5.56
CA SER A 69 -6.37 -14.97 6.57
C SER A 69 -6.21 -13.73 7.47
N ALA A 70 -7.24 -13.35 8.20
CA ALA A 70 -7.19 -12.23 9.12
C ALA A 70 -6.03 -12.32 10.13
N LYS A 71 -5.75 -13.52 10.66
CA LYS A 71 -4.64 -13.77 11.58
C LYS A 71 -3.28 -13.56 10.91
N GLU A 72 -3.11 -14.08 9.72
CA GLU A 72 -1.87 -13.94 8.95
C GLU A 72 -1.64 -12.48 8.52
N LEU A 73 -2.70 -11.78 8.09
CA LEU A 73 -2.62 -10.38 7.71
C LEU A 73 -2.18 -9.49 8.89
N ILE A 74 -2.66 -9.78 10.10
CA ILE A 74 -2.20 -9.10 11.32
C ILE A 74 -0.72 -9.39 11.57
N ALA A 75 -0.30 -10.66 11.47
CA ALA A 75 1.11 -11.03 11.68
C ALA A 75 2.05 -10.38 10.64
N VAL A 76 1.61 -10.30 9.39
CA VAL A 76 2.33 -9.58 8.32
C VAL A 76 2.44 -8.09 8.65
N GLY A 77 1.35 -7.45 9.05
CA GLY A 77 1.36 -6.04 9.46
C GLY A 77 2.30 -5.79 10.64
N GLN A 78 2.31 -6.67 11.65
CA GLN A 78 3.23 -6.59 12.78
C GLN A 78 4.70 -6.68 12.35
N ALA A 79 5.02 -7.61 11.42
CA ALA A 79 6.37 -7.77 10.90
C ALA A 79 6.83 -6.52 10.11
N ILE A 80 5.95 -5.94 9.29
CA ILE A 80 6.25 -4.71 8.56
C ILE A 80 6.49 -3.55 9.52
N ALA A 81 5.60 -3.36 10.51
CA ALA A 81 5.75 -2.31 11.52
C ALA A 81 7.05 -2.46 12.33
N ALA A 82 7.38 -3.68 12.76
CA ALA A 82 8.63 -3.99 13.46
C ALA A 82 9.86 -3.74 12.57
N GLY A 83 9.73 -3.88 11.26
CA GLY A 83 10.74 -3.56 10.26
C GLY A 83 10.87 -2.07 9.93
N GLY A 84 10.02 -1.20 10.50
CA GLY A 84 10.04 0.25 10.23
C GLY A 84 9.02 0.73 9.21
N GLY A 85 8.23 -0.18 8.59
CA GLY A 85 7.19 0.20 7.64
C GLY A 85 6.06 0.99 8.30
N TYR A 86 5.59 2.00 7.61
CA TYR A 86 4.55 2.92 8.09
C TYR A 86 3.48 3.26 7.04
N HIS A 87 3.67 2.86 5.79
CA HIS A 87 2.71 3.07 4.71
C HIS A 87 2.42 1.75 4.00
N LEU A 88 1.19 1.26 4.12
CA LEU A 88 0.75 0.01 3.50
C LEU A 88 -0.17 0.28 2.31
N LYS A 89 0.29 -0.09 1.12
CA LYS A 89 -0.58 -0.24 -0.03
C LYS A 89 -1.25 -1.62 0.04
N VAL A 90 -2.54 -1.61 0.31
CA VAL A 90 -3.32 -2.83 0.49
C VAL A 90 -3.74 -3.35 -0.88
N ASN A 91 -3.15 -4.47 -1.25
CA ASN A 91 -3.20 -5.14 -2.54
C ASN A 91 -2.46 -4.45 -3.70
N PRO A 92 -1.82 -5.24 -4.58
CA PRO A 92 -1.02 -4.74 -5.69
C PRO A 92 -1.83 -4.20 -6.87
N GLY A 93 -3.13 -4.50 -6.94
CA GLY A 93 -4.01 -4.12 -8.06
C GLY A 93 -4.03 -5.08 -9.26
N TYR A 94 -3.26 -6.14 -9.25
CA TYR A 94 -3.26 -7.16 -10.34
C TYR A 94 -4.32 -8.23 -10.07
N GLY A 95 -5.55 -7.97 -10.50
CA GLY A 95 -6.67 -8.87 -10.25
C GLY A 95 -7.10 -8.99 -8.78
N LEU A 96 -6.35 -8.38 -7.88
CA LEU A 96 -6.63 -8.31 -6.44
C LEU A 96 -6.93 -6.86 -6.09
N GLY A 97 -8.13 -6.60 -5.57
CA GLY A 97 -8.55 -5.31 -5.05
C GLY A 97 -8.66 -5.34 -3.54
N SER A 98 -8.48 -4.19 -2.90
CA SER A 98 -8.70 -4.04 -1.47
C SER A 98 -10.16 -4.28 -1.14
N THR A 99 -10.42 -5.05 -0.10
CA THR A 99 -11.76 -5.17 0.49
C THR A 99 -11.90 -4.24 1.70
N PHE A 100 -13.12 -3.82 2.00
CA PHE A 100 -13.38 -3.02 3.19
C PHE A 100 -13.12 -3.80 4.48
N GLU A 101 -13.29 -5.12 4.45
CA GLU A 101 -13.00 -6.02 5.58
C GLU A 101 -11.51 -6.00 5.93
N GLU A 102 -10.63 -6.16 4.93
CA GLU A 102 -9.18 -6.12 5.09
C GLU A 102 -8.72 -4.76 5.64
N LEU A 103 -9.19 -3.68 5.03
CA LEU A 103 -8.87 -2.32 5.44
C LEU A 103 -9.38 -1.99 6.84
N SER A 104 -10.61 -2.40 7.17
CA SER A 104 -11.19 -2.19 8.50
C SER A 104 -10.45 -3.01 9.56
N LEU A 105 -10.01 -4.21 9.23
CA LEU A 105 -9.19 -5.04 10.12
C LEU A 105 -7.86 -4.35 10.42
N LEU A 106 -7.14 -3.92 9.39
CA LEU A 106 -5.85 -3.23 9.53
C LEU A 106 -6.01 -1.92 10.33
N LYS A 107 -7.01 -1.10 10.01
CA LYS A 107 -7.29 0.15 10.73
C LYS A 107 -7.62 -0.09 12.20
N ARG A 108 -8.42 -1.11 12.51
CA ARG A 108 -8.78 -1.46 13.89
C ARG A 108 -7.58 -1.95 14.70
N VAL A 109 -6.68 -2.73 14.10
CA VAL A 109 -5.56 -3.35 14.82
C VAL A 109 -4.39 -2.37 14.96
N PHE A 110 -4.08 -1.61 13.93
CA PHE A 110 -2.89 -0.78 13.88
C PHE A 110 -3.17 0.72 14.08
N GLY A 111 -4.43 1.15 13.96
CA GLY A 111 -4.80 2.57 14.15
C GLY A 111 -4.04 3.50 13.22
N GLU A 112 -3.41 4.51 13.80
CA GLU A 112 -2.61 5.50 13.07
C GLU A 112 -1.16 5.07 12.80
N GLN A 113 -0.79 3.85 13.17
CA GLN A 113 0.57 3.33 12.93
C GLN A 113 0.86 3.21 11.43
N PHE A 114 -0.18 2.98 10.62
CA PHE A 114 -0.04 2.90 9.17
C PHE A 114 -0.89 3.95 8.44
N ILE A 115 -0.29 4.56 7.43
CA ILE A 115 -1.05 5.14 6.32
C ILE A 115 -1.55 3.96 5.49
N LEU A 116 -2.87 3.74 5.46
CA LEU A 116 -3.48 2.68 4.68
C LEU A 116 -3.91 3.23 3.32
N ASP A 117 -3.45 2.58 2.26
CA ASP A 117 -3.63 2.98 0.88
C ASP A 117 -4.37 1.87 0.10
N PRO A 118 -5.70 1.97 -0.01
CA PRO A 118 -6.50 1.04 -0.80
C PRO A 118 -6.11 1.08 -2.28
N SER A 119 -6.00 -0.10 -2.87
CA SER A 119 -5.59 -0.27 -4.26
C SER A 119 -6.29 -1.43 -4.95
N GLY A 120 -6.50 -1.28 -6.25
CA GLY A 120 -7.16 -2.27 -7.09
C GLY A 120 -8.69 -2.22 -7.02
N GLY A 121 -9.34 -2.51 -8.14
CA GLY A 121 -10.80 -2.52 -8.23
C GLY A 121 -11.47 -1.14 -8.24
N ILE A 122 -10.76 -0.05 -8.02
CA ILE A 122 -11.29 1.32 -7.97
C ILE A 122 -11.44 1.84 -9.41
N ARG A 123 -12.68 1.88 -9.91
CA ARG A 123 -12.96 2.13 -11.32
C ARG A 123 -13.81 3.36 -11.58
N GLU A 124 -14.53 3.85 -10.60
CA GLU A 124 -15.45 4.97 -10.70
C GLU A 124 -15.20 5.98 -9.58
N LEU A 125 -15.54 7.25 -9.81
CA LEU A 125 -15.36 8.31 -8.81
C LEU A 125 -16.18 8.04 -7.53
N LYS A 126 -17.31 7.33 -7.62
CA LYS A 126 -18.07 6.90 -6.45
C LYS A 126 -17.30 5.93 -5.54
N ASP A 127 -16.41 5.11 -6.10
CA ASP A 127 -15.56 4.21 -5.31
C ASP A 127 -14.59 5.05 -4.47
N VAL A 128 -13.99 6.08 -5.09
CA VAL A 128 -13.13 7.05 -4.39
C VAL A 128 -13.89 7.73 -3.25
N ALA A 129 -15.12 8.20 -3.51
CA ALA A 129 -15.97 8.83 -2.50
C ALA A 129 -16.22 7.90 -1.30
N GLU A 130 -16.44 6.61 -1.55
CA GLU A 130 -16.67 5.63 -0.48
C GLU A 130 -15.41 5.42 0.40
N TYR A 131 -14.22 5.38 -0.19
CA TYR A 131 -12.98 5.32 0.58
C TYR A 131 -12.74 6.58 1.41
N VAL A 132 -12.96 7.76 0.81
CA VAL A 132 -12.84 9.05 1.52
C VAL A 132 -13.83 9.13 2.69
N ARG A 133 -15.10 8.72 2.50
CA ARG A 133 -16.11 8.66 3.56
C ARG A 133 -15.69 7.78 4.73
N ARG A 134 -14.93 6.71 4.46
CA ARG A 134 -14.37 5.81 5.49
C ARG A 134 -13.06 6.31 6.10
N GLY A 135 -12.61 7.52 5.71
CA GLY A 135 -11.45 8.20 6.27
C GLY A 135 -10.10 7.73 5.69
N PHE A 136 -10.10 7.24 4.46
CA PHE A 136 -8.85 6.99 3.73
C PHE A 136 -8.44 8.26 3.00
N THR A 137 -7.20 8.68 3.17
CA THR A 137 -6.64 9.93 2.62
C THR A 137 -5.75 9.70 1.42
N VAL A 138 -5.29 8.49 1.22
CA VAL A 138 -4.48 8.06 0.07
C VAL A 138 -5.20 6.91 -0.63
N ILE A 139 -5.28 6.96 -1.95
CA ILE A 139 -6.00 5.96 -2.76
C ILE A 139 -5.22 5.75 -4.05
N HIS A 140 -4.85 4.51 -4.35
CA HIS A 140 -4.20 4.17 -5.62
C HIS A 140 -5.17 3.64 -6.66
N SER A 141 -5.19 4.28 -7.83
CA SER A 141 -5.97 3.82 -8.99
C SER A 141 -5.19 4.05 -10.29
N GLN A 142 -5.38 3.14 -11.25
CA GLN A 142 -4.92 3.35 -12.63
C GLN A 142 -5.72 4.44 -13.36
N LYS A 143 -6.87 4.84 -12.80
CA LYS A 143 -7.74 5.88 -13.35
C LYS A 143 -7.58 7.25 -12.66
N THR A 144 -6.46 7.50 -12.01
CA THR A 144 -6.24 8.75 -11.27
C THR A 144 -6.49 9.99 -12.13
N PHE A 145 -5.94 10.08 -13.33
CA PHE A 145 -6.15 11.23 -14.21
C PHE A 145 -7.62 11.39 -14.66
N PRO A 146 -8.33 10.35 -15.15
CA PRO A 146 -9.76 10.41 -15.39
C PRO A 146 -10.56 10.89 -14.17
N PHE A 147 -10.24 10.42 -12.96
CA PHE A 147 -10.96 10.86 -11.74
C PHE A 147 -10.72 12.32 -11.39
N ILE A 148 -9.50 12.82 -11.57
CA ILE A 148 -9.18 14.24 -11.37
C ILE A 148 -10.01 15.09 -12.33
N GLU A 149 -10.09 14.73 -13.59
CA GLU A 149 -10.85 15.45 -14.59
C GLU A 149 -12.36 15.40 -14.32
N GLU A 150 -12.89 14.22 -14.01
CA GLU A 150 -14.31 14.05 -13.64
C GLU A 150 -14.67 14.90 -12.41
N PHE A 151 -13.80 14.90 -11.38
CA PHE A 151 -13.99 15.71 -10.19
C PHE A 151 -13.93 17.21 -10.50
N ARG A 152 -13.02 17.65 -11.37
CA ARG A 152 -12.93 19.05 -11.82
C ARG A 152 -14.22 19.49 -12.49
N ILE A 153 -14.75 18.71 -13.44
CA ILE A 153 -16.00 18.98 -14.12
C ILE A 153 -17.18 19.01 -13.13
N LEU A 154 -17.21 18.09 -12.16
CA LEU A 154 -18.24 18.08 -11.12
C LEU A 154 -18.22 19.39 -10.33
N LYS A 155 -17.06 19.85 -9.90
CA LYS A 155 -16.89 21.11 -9.16
C LYS A 155 -17.31 22.32 -9.98
N GLU A 156 -16.95 22.41 -11.25
CA GLU A 156 -17.34 23.50 -12.16
C GLU A 156 -18.86 23.62 -12.31
N ARG A 157 -19.57 22.49 -12.20
CA ARG A 157 -21.04 22.43 -12.23
C ARG A 157 -21.70 22.68 -10.88
N GLY A 158 -20.93 23.09 -9.86
CA GLY A 158 -21.43 23.31 -8.49
C GLY A 158 -21.76 22.03 -7.73
N GLY A 159 -21.34 20.87 -8.25
CA GLY A 159 -21.50 19.59 -7.58
C GLY A 159 -20.42 19.32 -6.53
N HIS A 160 -20.70 18.37 -5.65
CA HIS A 160 -19.78 17.88 -4.62
C HIS A 160 -19.67 16.37 -4.70
N LEU A 161 -18.50 15.84 -4.33
CA LEU A 161 -18.36 14.43 -4.06
C LEU A 161 -19.24 14.13 -2.82
N ASN A 162 -20.18 13.21 -2.95
CA ASN A 162 -21.00 12.78 -1.81
C ASN A 162 -20.13 11.89 -0.89
N VAL A 163 -19.43 12.50 0.04
CA VAL A 163 -18.58 11.87 1.05
C VAL A 163 -19.21 11.98 2.43
#